data_263e637595c24b529b13abc903200beb
#
_entry.id   263e637595c24b529b13abc903200beb
#
_cell.length_a   1.000
_cell.length_b   1.000
_cell.length_c   1.000
_cell.angle_alpha   90.00
_cell.angle_beta   90.00
_cell.angle_gamma   90.00
#
_symmetry.space_group_name_H-M   'P 1'
#
loop_
_entity.id
_entity.type
_entity.pdbx_description
1 polymer ?
#
loop_
_entity_poly.entity_id
_entity_poly.type
_entity_poly.pdbx_seq_one_letter_code
_entity_poly.pdbx_strand_id
1 'polypeptide(L)'
;MRKDIADLKTRLDAIDRRDAQYKEQVVRLKKVLDEATALLTRNSADVGAKAAKNEAEIAVLMGRIEEMNHAVEPQLRQAATDRALVEARLAALEQTASKIADKVALTMPEDKEQLWTQAAQRLAGGQRDEGRRFYKAFIQKFPQDPRAPQAHIIVGQSLAQESKYPNAAVEFQKVLDSYASSPEVPEAMWQLAMTFSHLKYCTDARALLNDLVKRYPKSQRVQDARNQLKALGKLPKGACTS
;
A
#
# COMPACT_ATOMS: atom_id res chain seq x y z
N MET A 1 -106.82 -21.47 -15.30
CA MET A 1 -106.37 -21.57 -16.67
C MET A 1 -105.81 -20.33 -17.32
N ARG A 2 -106.49 -19.14 -17.46
CA ARG A 2 -105.89 -17.94 -18.08
C ARG A 2 -104.80 -17.28 -17.22
N LYS A 3 -104.87 -17.27 -15.88
CA LYS A 3 -103.85 -16.77 -14.97
C LYS A 3 -102.58 -17.65 -15.00
N ASP A 4 -102.78 -18.95 -15.06
CA ASP A 4 -101.62 -19.92 -15.08
C ASP A 4 -100.82 -19.83 -16.37
N ILE A 5 -101.48 -19.55 -17.50
CA ILE A 5 -100.82 -19.33 -18.80
C ILE A 5 -100.05 -17.98 -18.77
N ALA A 6 -100.56 -16.95 -18.15
CA ALA A 6 -99.86 -15.66 -18.00
C ALA A 6 -98.61 -15.76 -17.11
N ASP A 7 -98.69 -16.53 -15.98
CA ASP A 7 -97.52 -16.81 -15.10
C ASP A 7 -96.46 -17.62 -15.79
N LEU A 8 -96.86 -18.66 -16.50
CA LEU A 8 -95.96 -19.49 -17.31
C LEU A 8 -95.22 -18.66 -18.39
N LYS A 9 -95.96 -17.74 -19.04
CA LYS A 9 -95.33 -16.85 -20.04
C LYS A 9 -94.29 -15.90 -19.43
N THR A 10 -94.63 -15.33 -18.26
CA THR A 10 -93.74 -14.44 -17.51
C THR A 10 -92.42 -15.21 -17.07
N ARG A 11 -92.62 -16.48 -16.64
CA ARG A 11 -91.42 -17.34 -16.28
C ARG A 11 -90.65 -17.69 -17.50
N LEU A 12 -91.26 -17.94 -18.62
CA LEU A 12 -90.54 -18.24 -19.87
C LEU A 12 -89.68 -17.02 -20.31
N ASP A 13 -90.28 -15.82 -20.32
CA ASP A 13 -89.60 -14.56 -20.64
C ASP A 13 -88.44 -14.26 -19.67
N ALA A 14 -88.55 -14.63 -18.38
CA ALA A 14 -87.47 -14.51 -17.40
C ALA A 14 -86.35 -15.51 -17.64
N ILE A 15 -86.66 -16.75 -18.10
CA ILE A 15 -85.70 -17.75 -18.49
C ILE A 15 -84.95 -17.32 -19.76
N ASP A 16 -85.65 -16.84 -20.76
CA ASP A 16 -85.09 -16.36 -22.02
C ASP A 16 -84.09 -15.19 -21.81
N ARG A 17 -84.52 -14.24 -20.94
CA ARG A 17 -83.59 -13.14 -20.54
C ARG A 17 -82.39 -13.63 -19.82
N ARG A 18 -82.46 -14.61 -18.92
CA ARG A 18 -81.33 -15.24 -18.25
C ARG A 18 -80.44 -15.97 -19.20
N ASP A 19 -80.99 -16.71 -20.14
CA ASP A 19 -80.28 -17.44 -21.15
C ASP A 19 -79.47 -16.48 -22.08
N ALA A 20 -80.12 -15.37 -22.45
CA ALA A 20 -79.44 -14.30 -23.20
C ALA A 20 -78.25 -13.69 -22.41
N GLN A 21 -78.46 -13.45 -21.09
CA GLN A 21 -77.38 -12.95 -20.21
C GLN A 21 -76.23 -13.95 -20.05
N TYR A 22 -76.55 -15.26 -19.88
CA TYR A 22 -75.54 -16.29 -19.81
C TYR A 22 -74.77 -16.46 -21.14
N LYS A 23 -75.45 -16.38 -22.26
CA LYS A 23 -74.77 -16.41 -23.60
C LYS A 23 -73.81 -15.22 -23.74
N GLU A 24 -74.21 -14.02 -23.30
CA GLU A 24 -73.35 -12.84 -23.33
C GLU A 24 -72.15 -13.01 -22.39
N GLN A 25 -72.36 -13.54 -21.16
CA GLN A 25 -71.25 -13.82 -20.22
C GLN A 25 -70.30 -14.86 -20.76
N VAL A 26 -70.77 -15.94 -21.40
CA VAL A 26 -69.91 -16.96 -22.02
C VAL A 26 -69.08 -16.35 -23.14
N VAL A 27 -69.66 -15.48 -23.99
CA VAL A 27 -68.91 -14.81 -25.03
C VAL A 27 -67.80 -13.89 -24.46
N ARG A 28 -68.10 -13.12 -23.38
CA ARG A 28 -67.14 -12.28 -22.68
C ARG A 28 -66.03 -13.13 -22.06
N LEU A 29 -66.38 -14.20 -21.35
CA LEU A 29 -65.41 -15.12 -20.75
C LEU A 29 -64.50 -15.74 -21.79
N LYS A 30 -65.05 -16.20 -22.95
CA LYS A 30 -64.27 -16.73 -24.04
C LYS A 30 -63.30 -15.68 -24.57
N LYS A 31 -63.70 -14.44 -24.78
CA LYS A 31 -62.83 -13.37 -25.20
C LYS A 31 -61.67 -13.13 -24.21
N VAL A 32 -61.96 -13.07 -22.91
CA VAL A 32 -60.92 -12.91 -21.87
C VAL A 32 -59.94 -14.10 -21.86
N LEU A 33 -60.46 -15.33 -22.04
CA LEU A 33 -59.63 -16.53 -22.11
C LEU A 33 -58.71 -16.51 -23.33
N ASP A 34 -59.23 -16.12 -24.50
CA ASP A 34 -58.44 -15.99 -25.74
C ASP A 34 -57.36 -14.93 -25.61
N GLU A 35 -57.67 -13.75 -25.02
CA GLU A 35 -56.74 -12.69 -24.73
C GLU A 35 -55.65 -13.15 -23.73
N ALA A 36 -56.02 -13.83 -22.64
CA ALA A 36 -55.09 -14.34 -21.63
C ALA A 36 -54.17 -15.43 -22.25
N THR A 37 -54.72 -16.30 -23.09
CA THR A 37 -53.92 -17.32 -23.79
C THR A 37 -52.92 -16.71 -24.76
N ALA A 38 -53.35 -15.67 -25.50
CA ALA A 38 -52.46 -14.96 -26.42
C ALA A 38 -51.30 -14.23 -25.65
N LEU A 39 -51.62 -13.62 -24.51
CA LEU A 39 -50.59 -13.00 -23.64
C LEU A 39 -49.61 -14.04 -23.07
N LEU A 40 -50.11 -15.17 -22.59
CA LEU A 40 -49.25 -16.23 -22.07
C LEU A 40 -48.32 -16.80 -23.15
N THR A 41 -48.85 -17.01 -24.36
CA THR A 41 -48.06 -17.49 -25.50
C THR A 41 -46.96 -16.48 -25.87
N ARG A 42 -47.28 -15.18 -25.89
CA ARG A 42 -46.34 -14.13 -26.18
C ARG A 42 -45.27 -14.01 -25.10
N ASN A 43 -45.64 -14.01 -23.82
CA ASN A 43 -44.69 -14.00 -22.72
C ASN A 43 -43.78 -15.22 -22.72
N SER A 44 -44.33 -16.42 -23.01
CA SER A 44 -43.51 -17.63 -23.11
C SER A 44 -42.47 -17.53 -24.24
N ALA A 45 -42.86 -16.98 -25.40
CA ALA A 45 -41.93 -16.77 -26.51
C ALA A 45 -40.85 -15.71 -26.14
N ASP A 46 -41.21 -14.61 -25.48
CA ASP A 46 -40.25 -13.59 -25.03
C ASP A 46 -39.29 -14.13 -23.98
N VAL A 47 -39.77 -14.94 -23.05
CA VAL A 47 -38.91 -15.57 -22.03
C VAL A 47 -37.97 -16.57 -22.70
N GLY A 48 -38.47 -17.39 -23.66
CA GLY A 48 -37.63 -18.32 -24.42
C GLY A 48 -36.53 -17.60 -25.22
N ALA A 49 -36.89 -16.51 -25.89
CA ALA A 49 -35.90 -15.70 -26.63
C ALA A 49 -34.82 -15.07 -25.72
N LYS A 50 -35.21 -14.57 -24.55
CA LYS A 50 -34.27 -14.04 -23.55
C LYS A 50 -33.38 -15.14 -22.98
N ALA A 51 -33.93 -16.33 -22.71
CA ALA A 51 -33.16 -17.44 -22.21
C ALA A 51 -32.10 -17.88 -23.25
N ALA A 52 -32.48 -18.01 -24.50
CA ALA A 52 -31.53 -18.36 -25.60
C ALA A 52 -30.44 -17.30 -25.77
N LYS A 53 -30.78 -15.99 -25.64
CA LYS A 53 -29.81 -14.90 -25.68
C LYS A 53 -28.83 -14.98 -24.51
N ASN A 54 -29.32 -15.20 -23.29
CA ASN A 54 -28.47 -15.34 -22.10
C ASN A 54 -27.52 -16.55 -22.23
N GLU A 55 -28.02 -17.69 -22.75
CA GLU A 55 -27.18 -18.87 -23.00
C GLU A 55 -26.06 -18.58 -23.99
N ALA A 56 -26.36 -17.85 -25.06
CA ALA A 56 -25.34 -17.40 -26.02
C ALA A 56 -24.31 -16.47 -25.40
N GLU A 57 -24.74 -15.50 -24.58
CA GLU A 57 -23.84 -14.59 -23.85
C GLU A 57 -22.95 -15.35 -22.84
N ILE A 58 -23.52 -16.30 -22.12
CA ILE A 58 -22.77 -17.18 -21.20
C ILE A 58 -21.70 -17.96 -21.96
N ALA A 59 -22.04 -18.57 -23.12
CA ALA A 59 -21.08 -19.30 -23.94
C ALA A 59 -19.92 -18.42 -24.40
N VAL A 60 -20.20 -17.17 -24.81
CA VAL A 60 -19.16 -16.20 -25.19
C VAL A 60 -18.27 -15.81 -23.99
N LEU A 61 -18.88 -15.61 -22.82
CA LEU A 61 -18.12 -15.27 -21.60
C LEU A 61 -17.25 -16.45 -21.15
N MET A 62 -17.74 -17.67 -21.22
CA MET A 62 -16.95 -18.88 -20.92
C MET A 62 -15.75 -19.00 -21.86
N GLY A 63 -15.94 -18.79 -23.17
CA GLY A 63 -14.83 -18.77 -24.13
C GLY A 63 -13.77 -17.71 -23.79
N ARG A 64 -14.19 -16.51 -23.42
CA ARG A 64 -13.26 -15.45 -22.99
C ARG A 64 -12.51 -15.80 -21.70
N ILE A 65 -13.16 -16.46 -20.77
CA ILE A 65 -12.52 -16.94 -19.53
C ILE A 65 -11.45 -17.99 -19.86
N GLU A 66 -11.74 -18.92 -20.75
CA GLU A 66 -10.78 -19.93 -21.21
C GLU A 66 -9.57 -19.29 -21.91
N GLU A 67 -9.81 -18.34 -22.81
CA GLU A 67 -8.73 -17.58 -23.48
C GLU A 67 -7.87 -16.80 -22.46
N MET A 68 -8.50 -16.13 -21.49
CA MET A 68 -7.79 -15.43 -20.43
C MET A 68 -6.96 -16.39 -19.56
N ASN A 69 -7.52 -17.53 -19.18
CA ASN A 69 -6.78 -18.53 -18.40
C ASN A 69 -5.58 -19.06 -19.18
N HIS A 70 -5.74 -19.34 -20.48
CA HIS A 70 -4.63 -19.76 -21.33
C HIS A 70 -3.56 -18.68 -21.49
N ALA A 71 -3.93 -17.39 -21.50
CA ALA A 71 -2.98 -16.29 -21.59
C ALA A 71 -2.23 -16.02 -20.25
N VAL A 72 -2.91 -16.22 -19.12
CA VAL A 72 -2.38 -15.91 -17.78
C VAL A 72 -1.56 -17.07 -17.20
N GLU A 73 -1.91 -18.32 -17.50
CA GLU A 73 -1.21 -19.49 -16.95
C GLU A 73 0.31 -19.51 -17.21
N PRO A 74 0.82 -19.24 -18.43
CA PRO A 74 2.27 -19.16 -18.65
C PRO A 74 2.94 -18.01 -17.90
N GLN A 75 2.25 -16.87 -17.71
CA GLN A 75 2.77 -15.75 -16.95
C GLN A 75 2.89 -16.09 -15.46
N LEU A 76 1.90 -16.80 -14.90
CA LEU A 76 1.96 -17.28 -13.52
C LEU A 76 3.09 -18.29 -13.32
N ARG A 77 3.28 -19.21 -14.26
CA ARG A 77 4.41 -20.16 -14.22
C ARG A 77 5.76 -19.43 -14.29
N GLN A 78 5.87 -18.44 -15.19
CA GLN A 78 7.10 -17.65 -15.30
C GLN A 78 7.35 -16.85 -14.01
N ALA A 79 6.34 -16.19 -13.46
CA ALA A 79 6.47 -15.47 -12.19
C ALA A 79 6.88 -16.38 -11.02
N ALA A 80 6.35 -17.62 -10.98
CA ALA A 80 6.75 -18.60 -9.97
C ALA A 80 8.23 -19.03 -10.12
N THR A 81 8.70 -19.22 -11.34
CA THR A 81 10.13 -19.56 -11.60
C THR A 81 11.05 -18.39 -11.29
N ASP A 82 10.66 -17.17 -11.65
CA ASP A 82 11.43 -15.96 -11.36
C ASP A 82 11.52 -15.74 -9.84
N ARG A 83 10.42 -15.94 -9.12
CA ARG A 83 10.40 -15.90 -7.66
C ARG A 83 11.34 -16.92 -7.03
N ALA A 84 11.29 -18.16 -7.46
CA ALA A 84 12.19 -19.21 -6.97
C ALA A 84 13.67 -18.87 -7.23
N LEU A 85 13.98 -18.28 -8.40
CA LEU A 85 15.33 -17.82 -8.72
C LEU A 85 15.79 -16.67 -7.80
N VAL A 86 14.90 -15.71 -7.53
CA VAL A 86 15.20 -14.59 -6.61
C VAL A 86 15.42 -15.11 -5.19
N GLU A 87 14.58 -16.03 -4.71
CA GLU A 87 14.73 -16.66 -3.39
C GLU A 87 16.06 -17.44 -3.28
N ALA A 88 16.43 -18.20 -4.31
CA ALA A 88 17.71 -18.90 -4.33
C ALA A 88 18.91 -17.92 -4.33
N ARG A 89 18.84 -16.83 -5.08
CA ARG A 89 19.88 -15.79 -5.08
C ARG A 89 19.98 -15.08 -3.74
N LEU A 90 18.85 -14.81 -3.09
CA LEU A 90 18.80 -14.20 -1.76
C LEU A 90 19.47 -15.10 -0.74
N ALA A 91 19.13 -16.39 -0.71
CA ALA A 91 19.75 -17.37 0.18
C ALA A 91 21.28 -17.48 -0.04
N ALA A 92 21.73 -17.49 -1.30
CA ALA A 92 23.15 -17.49 -1.61
C ALA A 92 23.87 -16.21 -1.15
N LEU A 93 23.23 -15.05 -1.30
CA LEU A 93 23.73 -13.76 -0.79
C LEU A 93 23.81 -13.74 0.73
N GLU A 94 22.78 -14.24 1.42
CA GLU A 94 22.76 -14.36 2.89
C GLU A 94 23.89 -15.27 3.39
N GLN A 95 24.11 -16.40 2.73
CA GLN A 95 25.21 -17.31 3.07
C GLN A 95 26.59 -16.67 2.86
N THR A 96 26.77 -15.94 1.76
CA THR A 96 28.06 -15.24 1.50
C THR A 96 28.23 -14.08 2.48
N ALA A 97 27.17 -13.33 2.81
CA ALA A 97 27.20 -12.28 3.81
C ALA A 97 27.56 -12.80 5.21
N SER A 98 27.00 -13.97 5.60
CA SER A 98 27.34 -14.64 6.86
C SER A 98 28.82 -15.02 6.90
N LYS A 99 29.36 -15.67 5.85
CA LYS A 99 30.77 -16.04 5.77
C LYS A 99 31.69 -14.82 5.84
N ILE A 100 31.31 -13.71 5.21
CA ILE A 100 32.09 -12.46 5.28
C ILE A 100 31.99 -11.87 6.69
N ALA A 101 30.82 -11.88 7.31
CA ALA A 101 30.60 -11.39 8.67
C ALA A 101 31.48 -12.18 9.68
N ASP A 102 31.49 -13.51 9.58
CA ASP A 102 32.31 -14.37 10.42
C ASP A 102 33.81 -14.07 10.24
N LYS A 103 34.24 -13.91 9.00
CA LYS A 103 35.65 -13.56 8.70
C LYS A 103 36.03 -12.17 9.22
N VAL A 104 35.11 -11.22 9.13
CA VAL A 104 35.32 -9.85 9.65
C VAL A 104 35.28 -9.83 11.18
N ALA A 105 34.39 -10.61 11.80
CA ALA A 105 34.35 -10.76 13.26
C ALA A 105 35.65 -11.33 13.83
N LEU A 106 36.24 -12.30 13.16
CA LEU A 106 37.56 -12.87 13.53
C LEU A 106 38.72 -11.87 13.48
N THR A 107 38.59 -10.79 12.70
CA THR A 107 39.62 -9.75 12.56
C THR A 107 39.31 -8.47 13.36
N MET A 108 38.11 -8.36 13.95
CA MET A 108 37.73 -7.19 14.75
C MET A 108 38.24 -7.29 16.18
N PRO A 109 38.86 -6.21 16.72
CA PRO A 109 39.23 -6.15 18.11
C PRO A 109 38.05 -6.35 19.07
N GLU A 110 38.35 -6.96 20.22
CA GLU A 110 37.38 -7.04 21.33
C GLU A 110 37.42 -5.76 22.21
N ASP A 111 38.57 -5.09 22.23
CA ASP A 111 38.80 -3.90 23.01
C ASP A 111 38.14 -2.65 22.39
N LYS A 112 37.46 -1.87 23.22
CA LYS A 112 36.73 -0.68 22.77
C LYS A 112 37.61 0.45 22.25
N GLU A 113 38.79 0.62 22.83
CA GLU A 113 39.71 1.69 22.40
C GLU A 113 40.37 1.33 21.08
N GLN A 114 40.69 0.05 20.88
CA GLN A 114 41.19 -0.44 19.60
C GLN A 114 40.12 -0.32 18.50
N LEU A 115 38.87 -0.70 18.77
CA LEU A 115 37.75 -0.51 17.81
C LEU A 115 37.58 0.95 17.41
N TRP A 116 37.56 1.86 18.40
CA TRP A 116 37.41 3.29 18.15
C TRP A 116 38.59 3.85 17.31
N THR A 117 39.82 3.57 17.73
CA THR A 117 41.03 4.08 17.08
C THR A 117 41.16 3.57 15.65
N GLN A 118 40.96 2.26 15.46
CA GLN A 118 40.99 1.67 14.11
C GLN A 118 39.87 2.16 13.21
N ALA A 119 38.65 2.40 13.75
CA ALA A 119 37.56 3.02 12.99
C ALA A 119 37.97 4.40 12.47
N ALA A 120 38.52 5.24 13.37
CA ALA A 120 38.96 6.59 13.01
C ALA A 120 40.10 6.56 11.96
N GLN A 121 41.10 5.71 12.15
CA GLN A 121 42.23 5.55 11.19
C GLN A 121 41.75 5.15 9.81
N ARG A 122 40.82 4.17 9.73
CA ARG A 122 40.28 3.71 8.45
C ARG A 122 39.49 4.78 7.73
N LEU A 123 38.65 5.55 8.47
CA LEU A 123 37.94 6.68 7.87
C LEU A 123 38.90 7.76 7.36
N ALA A 124 39.92 8.11 8.14
CA ALA A 124 40.95 9.09 7.74
C ALA A 124 41.74 8.62 6.53
N GLY A 125 42.00 7.30 6.44
CA GLY A 125 42.69 6.66 5.30
C GLY A 125 41.81 6.45 4.07
N GLY A 126 40.56 6.93 4.06
CA GLY A 126 39.63 6.79 2.94
C GLY A 126 38.94 5.43 2.84
N GLN A 127 39.23 4.50 3.74
CA GLN A 127 38.59 3.17 3.84
C GLN A 127 37.20 3.31 4.54
N ARG A 128 36.30 4.06 3.91
CA ARG A 128 35.05 4.48 4.54
C ARG A 128 34.17 3.30 4.98
N ASP A 129 34.02 2.28 4.15
CA ASP A 129 33.21 1.11 4.49
C ASP A 129 33.75 0.36 5.70
N GLU A 130 35.06 0.18 5.77
CA GLU A 130 35.69 -0.48 6.89
C GLU A 130 35.58 0.36 8.15
N GLY A 131 35.90 1.65 8.09
CA GLY A 131 35.73 2.56 9.23
C GLY A 131 34.33 2.55 9.81
N ARG A 132 33.31 2.58 8.94
CA ARG A 132 31.90 2.45 9.38
C ARG A 132 31.61 1.09 10.03
N ARG A 133 32.19 -0.01 9.51
CA ARG A 133 32.01 -1.33 10.14
C ARG A 133 32.60 -1.36 11.55
N PHE A 134 33.77 -0.80 11.76
CA PHE A 134 34.42 -0.72 13.09
C PHE A 134 33.59 0.14 14.06
N TYR A 135 33.08 1.31 13.64
CA TYR A 135 32.18 2.13 14.48
C TYR A 135 30.87 1.40 14.80
N LYS A 136 30.29 0.69 13.83
CA LYS A 136 29.08 -0.13 14.08
C LYS A 136 29.35 -1.27 15.05
N ALA A 137 30.50 -1.94 14.94
CA ALA A 137 30.92 -2.96 15.90
C ALA A 137 31.11 -2.37 17.31
N PHE A 138 31.71 -1.17 17.41
CA PHE A 138 31.83 -0.43 18.66
C PHE A 138 30.44 -0.17 19.29
N ILE A 139 29.51 0.39 18.53
CA ILE A 139 28.14 0.66 18.98
C ILE A 139 27.43 -0.62 19.45
N GLN A 140 27.59 -1.71 18.70
CA GLN A 140 26.93 -2.98 19.01
C GLN A 140 27.49 -3.62 20.28
N LYS A 141 28.83 -3.59 20.45
CA LYS A 141 29.50 -4.17 21.64
C LYS A 141 29.38 -3.28 22.88
N PHE A 142 29.40 -1.96 22.69
CA PHE A 142 29.43 -0.97 23.76
C PHE A 142 28.34 0.10 23.64
N PRO A 143 27.03 -0.29 23.61
CA PRO A 143 25.95 0.65 23.37
C PRO A 143 25.78 1.68 24.48
N GLN A 144 26.31 1.41 25.68
CA GLN A 144 26.27 2.31 26.84
C GLN A 144 27.54 3.17 26.98
N ASP A 145 28.53 3.03 26.09
CA ASP A 145 29.70 3.90 26.11
C ASP A 145 29.29 5.33 25.74
N PRO A 146 29.75 6.38 26.46
CA PRO A 146 29.40 7.76 26.15
C PRO A 146 29.68 8.22 24.72
N ARG A 147 30.55 7.52 24.01
CA ARG A 147 30.92 7.79 22.61
C ARG A 147 29.98 7.10 21.59
N ALA A 148 29.08 6.21 22.02
CA ALA A 148 28.18 5.53 21.10
C ALA A 148 27.30 6.49 20.27
N PRO A 149 26.72 7.56 20.84
CA PRO A 149 26.02 8.58 20.06
C PRO A 149 26.92 9.27 19.03
N GLN A 150 28.15 9.61 19.40
CA GLN A 150 29.14 10.19 18.49
C GLN A 150 29.49 9.24 17.36
N ALA A 151 29.64 7.92 17.64
CA ALA A 151 29.88 6.93 16.61
C ALA A 151 28.77 6.86 15.57
N HIS A 152 27.49 6.92 15.99
CA HIS A 152 26.36 7.04 15.08
C HIS A 152 26.44 8.28 14.19
N ILE A 153 26.80 9.44 14.77
CA ILE A 153 26.96 10.68 14.01
C ILE A 153 28.07 10.52 12.95
N ILE A 154 29.22 9.98 13.33
CA ILE A 154 30.34 9.76 12.40
C ILE A 154 29.95 8.82 11.26
N VAL A 155 29.26 7.72 11.56
CA VAL A 155 28.74 6.78 10.53
C VAL A 155 27.77 7.49 9.60
N GLY A 156 26.82 8.26 10.14
CA GLY A 156 25.85 9.04 9.37
C GLY A 156 26.52 10.09 8.48
N GLN A 157 27.47 10.83 8.99
CA GLN A 157 28.25 11.82 8.22
C GLN A 157 29.04 11.16 7.07
N SER A 158 29.67 10.02 7.33
CA SER A 158 30.37 9.24 6.29
C SER A 158 29.43 8.79 5.18
N LEU A 159 28.20 8.38 5.52
CA LEU A 159 27.17 8.02 4.55
C LEU A 159 26.65 9.22 3.76
N ALA A 160 26.43 10.35 4.42
CA ALA A 160 25.99 11.61 3.79
C ALA A 160 27.03 12.14 2.78
N GLN A 161 28.33 12.01 3.08
CA GLN A 161 29.42 12.35 2.15
C GLN A 161 29.40 11.51 0.88
N GLU A 162 28.85 10.29 0.93
CA GLU A 162 28.64 9.42 -0.22
C GLU A 162 27.25 9.60 -0.86
N SER A 163 26.51 10.66 -0.47
CA SER A 163 25.14 10.93 -0.91
C SER A 163 24.14 9.82 -0.56
N LYS A 164 24.47 8.91 0.37
CA LYS A 164 23.60 7.87 0.91
C LYS A 164 22.68 8.44 1.98
N TYR A 165 21.93 9.50 1.62
CA TYR A 165 21.13 10.30 2.57
C TYR A 165 20.09 9.49 3.36
N PRO A 166 19.33 8.53 2.76
CA PRO A 166 18.38 7.74 3.54
C PRO A 166 19.06 6.95 4.67
N ASN A 167 20.22 6.35 4.37
CA ASN A 167 20.99 5.59 5.35
C ASN A 167 21.59 6.49 6.44
N ALA A 168 22.06 7.68 6.05
CA ALA A 168 22.59 8.68 7.00
C ALA A 168 21.49 9.14 7.97
N ALA A 169 20.28 9.40 7.47
CA ALA A 169 19.13 9.79 8.29
C ALA A 169 18.84 8.76 9.39
N VAL A 170 18.87 7.47 9.05
CA VAL A 170 18.66 6.38 10.02
C VAL A 170 19.69 6.43 11.15
N GLU A 171 20.97 6.68 10.84
CA GLU A 171 22.00 6.73 11.87
C GLU A 171 21.83 7.95 12.78
N PHE A 172 21.49 9.13 12.25
CA PHE A 172 21.22 10.32 13.05
C PHE A 172 19.94 10.15 13.90
N GLN A 173 18.89 9.53 13.35
CA GLN A 173 17.65 9.26 14.08
C GLN A 173 17.88 8.35 15.29
N LYS A 174 18.76 7.35 15.19
CA LYS A 174 19.11 6.48 16.33
C LYS A 174 19.68 7.25 17.53
N VAL A 175 20.40 8.36 17.28
CA VAL A 175 20.89 9.21 18.38
C VAL A 175 19.73 9.86 19.12
N LEU A 176 18.71 10.33 18.39
CA LEU A 176 17.54 10.97 18.98
C LEU A 176 16.68 9.96 19.77
N ASP A 177 16.54 8.74 19.24
CA ASP A 177 15.67 7.70 19.80
C ASP A 177 16.31 6.99 21.00
N SER A 178 17.59 6.60 20.85
CA SER A 178 18.24 5.73 21.82
C SER A 178 19.14 6.49 22.81
N TYR A 179 19.52 7.74 22.49
CA TYR A 179 20.46 8.53 23.29
C TYR A 179 19.95 9.96 23.56
N ALA A 180 18.64 10.09 23.84
CA ALA A 180 17.95 11.37 23.97
C ALA A 180 18.55 12.34 25.05
N SER A 181 19.27 11.79 26.04
CA SER A 181 19.96 12.58 27.07
C SER A 181 21.42 12.94 26.73
N SER A 182 21.92 12.49 25.59
CA SER A 182 23.31 12.74 25.18
C SER A 182 23.54 14.23 24.81
N PRO A 183 24.70 14.80 25.12
CA PRO A 183 25.09 16.11 24.62
C PRO A 183 25.23 16.18 23.09
N GLU A 184 25.30 15.04 22.41
CA GLU A 184 25.41 14.92 20.96
C GLU A 184 24.06 15.09 20.22
N VAL A 185 22.92 15.10 20.95
CA VAL A 185 21.58 15.22 20.34
C VAL A 185 21.42 16.46 19.46
N PRO A 186 21.86 17.67 19.86
CA PRO A 186 21.74 18.83 18.98
C PRO A 186 22.54 18.71 17.68
N GLU A 187 23.69 18.05 17.70
CA GLU A 187 24.47 17.77 16.50
C GLU A 187 23.72 16.77 15.59
N ALA A 188 23.19 15.70 16.16
CA ALA A 188 22.40 14.72 15.41
C ALA A 188 21.15 15.35 14.78
N MET A 189 20.44 16.21 15.51
CA MET A 189 19.27 16.96 14.98
C MET A 189 19.67 17.84 13.79
N TRP A 190 20.80 18.55 13.90
CA TRP A 190 21.33 19.36 12.81
C TRP A 190 21.64 18.52 11.57
N GLN A 191 22.40 17.43 11.74
CA GLN A 191 22.79 16.55 10.64
C GLN A 191 21.58 15.90 9.99
N LEU A 192 20.58 15.47 10.76
CA LEU A 192 19.34 14.91 10.25
C LEU A 192 18.54 15.94 9.44
N ALA A 193 18.43 17.18 9.94
CA ALA A 193 17.74 18.26 9.23
C ALA A 193 18.43 18.61 7.91
N MET A 194 19.77 18.64 7.89
CA MET A 194 20.53 18.84 6.65
C MET A 194 20.32 17.68 5.68
N THR A 195 20.30 16.45 6.16
CA THR A 195 20.01 15.24 5.37
C THR A 195 18.62 15.30 4.76
N PHE A 196 17.58 15.70 5.53
CA PHE A 196 16.22 15.91 5.01
C PHE A 196 16.16 17.04 3.98
N SER A 197 16.95 18.09 4.14
CA SER A 197 17.06 19.15 3.14
C SER A 197 17.61 18.64 1.80
N HIS A 198 18.61 17.73 1.83
CA HIS A 198 19.13 17.08 0.63
C HIS A 198 18.10 16.16 -0.02
N LEU A 199 17.28 15.47 0.77
CA LEU A 199 16.17 14.63 0.31
C LEU A 199 14.94 15.44 -0.15
N LYS A 200 14.98 16.77 -0.03
CA LYS A 200 13.85 17.68 -0.33
C LYS A 200 12.67 17.57 0.67
N TYR A 201 12.86 16.96 1.82
CA TYR A 201 11.87 16.90 2.90
C TYR A 201 11.95 18.16 3.75
N CYS A 202 11.60 19.28 3.15
CA CYS A 202 11.82 20.59 3.78
C CYS A 202 10.93 20.84 5.01
N THR A 203 9.75 20.23 5.06
CA THR A 203 8.84 20.33 6.21
C THR A 203 9.48 19.71 7.45
N ASP A 204 10.01 18.48 7.29
CA ASP A 204 10.66 17.74 8.37
C ASP A 204 11.97 18.42 8.79
N ALA A 205 12.75 18.90 7.82
CA ALA A 205 13.96 19.67 8.09
C ALA A 205 13.65 20.92 8.94
N ARG A 206 12.60 21.69 8.60
CA ARG A 206 12.16 22.86 9.37
C ARG A 206 11.70 22.50 10.78
N ALA A 207 10.94 21.40 10.92
CA ALA A 207 10.48 20.95 12.22
C ALA A 207 11.64 20.63 13.14
N LEU A 208 12.63 19.87 12.68
CA LEU A 208 13.83 19.53 13.43
C LEU A 208 14.67 20.74 13.80
N LEU A 209 14.86 21.69 12.87
CA LEU A 209 15.63 22.91 13.14
C LEU A 209 14.95 23.82 14.16
N ASN A 210 13.61 23.94 14.09
CA ASN A 210 12.85 24.71 15.09
C ASN A 210 12.93 24.04 16.47
N ASP A 211 12.82 22.73 16.52
CA ASP A 211 12.92 21.96 17.77
C ASP A 211 14.34 22.07 18.38
N LEU A 212 15.38 22.00 17.54
CA LEU A 212 16.76 22.25 17.97
C LEU A 212 16.92 23.64 18.63
N VAL A 213 16.46 24.70 17.95
CA VAL A 213 16.56 26.08 18.47
C VAL A 213 15.79 26.25 19.77
N LYS A 214 14.63 25.59 19.89
CA LYS A 214 13.74 25.68 21.05
C LYS A 214 14.27 24.89 22.25
N ARG A 215 14.67 23.64 22.03
CA ARG A 215 15.08 22.73 23.13
C ARG A 215 16.52 22.90 23.56
N TYR A 216 17.39 23.31 22.64
CA TYR A 216 18.83 23.40 22.88
C TYR A 216 19.38 24.80 22.58
N PRO A 217 18.85 25.89 23.22
CA PRO A 217 19.18 27.26 22.87
C PRO A 217 20.66 27.64 23.11
N LYS A 218 21.39 26.85 23.90
CA LYS A 218 22.83 27.03 24.18
C LYS A 218 23.73 26.19 23.26
N SER A 219 23.18 25.40 22.36
CA SER A 219 23.97 24.59 21.42
C SER A 219 24.72 25.47 20.40
N GLN A 220 25.92 25.06 20.04
CA GLN A 220 26.69 25.69 18.96
C GLN A 220 25.96 25.70 17.63
N ARG A 221 25.06 24.72 17.39
CA ARG A 221 24.27 24.58 16.16
C ARG A 221 23.08 25.55 16.03
N VAL A 222 22.76 26.31 17.08
CA VAL A 222 21.58 27.22 17.06
C VAL A 222 21.69 28.27 15.96
N GLN A 223 22.86 28.86 15.78
CA GLN A 223 23.04 29.91 14.77
C GLN A 223 22.95 29.32 13.36
N ASP A 224 23.57 28.16 13.13
CA ASP A 224 23.47 27.42 11.86
C ASP A 224 22.01 27.04 11.55
N ALA A 225 21.29 26.54 12.56
CA ALA A 225 19.88 26.16 12.42
C ALA A 225 18.99 27.38 12.07
N ARG A 226 19.20 28.54 12.67
CA ARG A 226 18.47 29.78 12.33
C ARG A 226 18.75 30.23 10.89
N ASN A 227 20.00 30.14 10.46
CA ASN A 227 20.39 30.50 9.11
C ASN A 227 19.76 29.55 8.07
N GLN A 228 19.76 28.27 8.36
CA GLN A 228 19.14 27.25 7.50
C GLN A 228 17.61 27.39 7.44
N LEU A 229 16.96 27.72 8.56
CA LEU A 229 15.51 28.02 8.57
C LEU A 229 15.18 29.22 7.66
N LYS A 230 15.99 30.28 7.67
CA LYS A 230 15.82 31.41 6.75
C LYS A 230 16.03 31.02 5.30
N ALA A 231 17.01 30.14 5.01
CA ALA A 231 17.27 29.64 3.67
C ALA A 231 16.10 28.80 3.16
N LEU A 232 15.61 27.85 3.96
CA LEU A 232 14.45 27.03 3.63
C LEU A 232 13.17 27.85 3.46
N GLY A 233 13.04 28.99 4.15
CA GLY A 233 11.90 29.92 4.00
C GLY A 233 11.88 30.68 2.68
N LYS A 234 13.03 30.82 2.01
CA LYS A 234 13.19 31.52 0.72
C LYS A 234 13.07 30.60 -0.49
N LEU A 235 12.92 29.30 -0.30
CA LEU A 235 12.80 28.37 -1.41
C LEU A 235 11.51 28.60 -2.20
N PRO A 236 11.54 28.52 -3.54
CA PRO A 236 10.35 28.65 -4.37
C PRO A 236 9.36 27.50 -4.10
N LYS A 237 8.06 27.77 -4.38
CA LYS A 237 7.04 26.75 -4.31
C LYS A 237 7.39 25.58 -5.21
N GLY A 238 7.34 24.35 -4.70
CA GLY A 238 7.69 23.13 -5.44
C GLY A 238 9.16 22.69 -5.35
N ALA A 239 10.03 23.46 -4.70
CA ALA A 239 11.41 23.04 -4.46
C ALA A 239 11.55 21.89 -3.44
N CYS A 240 10.49 21.65 -2.68
CA CYS A 240 10.41 20.64 -1.64
C CYS A 240 9.33 19.61 -1.98
N THR A 241 9.59 18.33 -1.70
CA THR A 241 8.57 17.30 -1.64
C THR A 241 7.77 17.48 -0.36
N SER A 242 6.46 17.50 -0.48
CA SER A 242 5.52 17.57 0.65
C SER A 242 5.44 16.23 1.37
#